data_8be7ca9c0d149fcf92b2729b9b930a7d
#
_entry.id   8be7ca9c0d149fcf92b2729b9b930a7d
#
_cell.length_a   1.000
_cell.length_b   1.000
_cell.length_c   1.000
_cell.angle_alpha   90.00
_cell.angle_beta   90.00
_cell.angle_gamma   90.00
#
_symmetry.space_group_name_H-M   'P 1'
#
loop_
_entity.id
_entity.type
_entity.pdbx_description
1 polymer ?
#
loop_
_entity_poly.entity_id
_entity_poly.type
_entity_poly.pdbx_seq_one_letter_code
_entity_poly.pdbx_strand_id
1 'polypeptide(L)'
;MIQGGGFTEQMQQKKPNPPIKNEADNGLRNTRGTIAMARTADKDSATSQFFINVADNAFLDHGQRDFGYAVFGKVVKGMDVADKISQV
;
A
#
# COMPACT_ATOMS: atom_id res chain seq x y z
N MET A 1 3.22 3.15 -8.60
CA MET A 1 3.31 2.99 -7.13
C MET A 1 4.69 2.50 -6.72
N ILE A 2 5.04 2.67 -5.48
CA ILE A 2 6.26 2.12 -4.88
C ILE A 2 5.84 1.15 -3.78
N GLN A 3 6.39 -0.07 -3.77
CA GLN A 3 6.04 -1.08 -2.79
C GLN A 3 7.27 -1.47 -1.96
N GLY A 4 7.09 -1.63 -0.67
CA GLY A 4 8.15 -2.02 0.27
C GLY A 4 7.62 -2.83 1.43
N GLY A 5 8.53 -3.16 2.35
CA GLY A 5 8.19 -3.86 3.60
C GLY A 5 8.18 -5.38 3.52
N GLY A 6 8.43 -5.97 2.34
CA GLY A 6 8.42 -7.43 2.16
C GLY A 6 9.78 -8.10 2.27
N PHE A 7 10.85 -7.37 2.00
CA PHE A 7 12.21 -7.94 1.93
C PHE A 7 13.21 -7.08 2.69
N THR A 8 14.30 -7.72 3.13
CA THR A 8 15.45 -7.03 3.70
C THR A 8 16.33 -6.46 2.59
N GLU A 9 17.35 -5.67 2.95
CA GLU A 9 18.33 -5.15 1.98
C GLU A 9 19.12 -6.26 1.29
N GLN A 10 19.23 -7.45 1.90
CA GLN A 10 19.84 -8.64 1.32
C GLN A 10 18.88 -9.44 0.45
N MET A 11 17.70 -8.90 0.14
CA MET A 11 16.65 -9.54 -0.65
C MET A 11 16.08 -10.81 0.00
N GLN A 12 16.16 -10.91 1.30
CA GLN A 12 15.53 -12.00 2.06
C GLN A 12 14.13 -11.58 2.48
N GLN A 13 13.16 -12.47 2.30
CA GLN A 13 11.79 -12.21 2.68
C GLN A 13 11.69 -12.04 4.20
N LYS A 14 11.07 -10.96 4.63
CA LYS A 14 10.83 -10.71 6.05
C LYS A 14 9.84 -11.70 6.61
N LYS A 15 10.01 -12.05 7.90
CA LYS A 15 9.08 -12.89 8.62
C LYS A 15 8.09 -11.98 9.36
N PRO A 16 6.89 -11.75 8.82
CA PRO A 16 5.96 -10.80 9.43
C PRO A 16 5.16 -11.44 10.56
N ASN A 17 4.45 -10.60 11.30
CA ASN A 17 3.39 -11.04 12.19
C ASN A 17 2.23 -11.62 11.37
N PRO A 18 1.28 -12.34 12.01
CA PRO A 18 0.10 -12.84 11.30
C PRO A 18 -0.66 -11.74 10.57
N PRO A 19 -1.40 -12.08 9.49
CA PRO A 19 -2.20 -11.10 8.75
C PRO A 19 -3.24 -10.42 9.62
N ILE A 20 -3.63 -9.21 9.23
CA ILE A 20 -4.62 -8.41 9.93
C ILE A 20 -5.86 -8.19 9.05
N LYS A 21 -6.95 -7.78 9.69
CA LYS A 21 -8.21 -7.48 9.02
C LYS A 21 -8.02 -6.28 8.07
N ASN A 22 -8.64 -6.37 6.90
CA ASN A 22 -8.65 -5.28 5.92
C ASN A 22 -9.57 -4.15 6.41
N GLU A 23 -9.04 -2.94 6.47
CA GLU A 23 -9.77 -1.75 6.91
C GLU A 23 -10.01 -0.77 5.76
N ALA A 24 -10.07 -1.26 4.51
CA ALA A 24 -10.27 -0.40 3.34
C ALA A 24 -11.63 0.32 3.36
N ASP A 25 -12.57 -0.15 4.17
CA ASP A 25 -13.88 0.48 4.36
C ASP A 25 -13.84 1.67 5.34
N ASN A 26 -12.66 2.22 5.62
CA ASN A 26 -12.48 3.35 6.54
C ASN A 26 -12.79 4.71 5.92
N GLY A 27 -13.22 4.77 4.67
CA GLY A 27 -13.56 6.01 3.97
C GLY A 27 -12.38 6.74 3.34
N LEU A 28 -11.16 6.24 3.50
CA LEU A 28 -9.97 6.84 2.89
C LEU A 28 -9.77 6.30 1.48
N ARG A 29 -9.24 7.14 0.60
CA ARG A 29 -9.08 6.81 -0.82
C ARG A 29 -7.60 6.70 -1.21
N ASN A 30 -7.33 5.86 -2.19
CA ASN A 30 -6.00 5.66 -2.76
C ASN A 30 -5.68 6.80 -3.75
N THR A 31 -5.52 8.01 -3.24
CA THR A 31 -5.12 9.17 -4.03
C THR A 31 -3.61 9.34 -4.00
N ARG A 32 -3.09 10.18 -4.90
CA ARG A 32 -1.64 10.48 -4.94
C ARG A 32 -1.14 10.92 -3.57
N GLY A 33 -0.03 10.31 -3.14
CA GLY A 33 0.62 10.62 -1.86
C GLY A 33 0.12 9.81 -0.68
N THR A 34 -0.89 8.94 -0.84
CA THR A 34 -1.35 8.07 0.24
C THR A 34 -0.52 6.79 0.32
N ILE A 35 -0.49 6.21 1.52
CA ILE A 35 0.19 4.95 1.80
C ILE A 35 -0.87 3.92 2.17
N ALA A 36 -0.82 2.76 1.52
CA ALA A 36 -1.80 1.71 1.74
C ALA A 36 -1.13 0.35 1.94
N MET A 37 -1.87 -0.59 2.55
CA MET A 37 -1.36 -1.94 2.79
C MET A 37 -1.46 -2.78 1.52
N ALA A 38 -0.33 -3.38 1.11
CA ALA A 38 -0.32 -4.40 0.07
C ALA A 38 -0.83 -5.72 0.65
N ARG A 39 -1.42 -6.57 -0.20
CA ARG A 39 -1.97 -7.85 0.20
C ARG A 39 -2.06 -8.79 -1.00
N THR A 40 -2.38 -10.04 -0.73
CA THR A 40 -2.71 -11.00 -1.79
C THR A 40 -4.18 -10.85 -2.19
N ALA A 41 -4.72 -11.77 -3.01
CA ALA A 41 -6.12 -11.76 -3.40
C ALA A 41 -7.08 -11.97 -2.22
N ASP A 42 -6.63 -12.57 -1.12
CA ASP A 42 -7.40 -12.65 0.12
C ASP A 42 -7.45 -11.27 0.76
N LYS A 43 -8.66 -10.74 1.00
CA LYS A 43 -8.82 -9.37 1.53
C LYS A 43 -8.18 -9.14 2.89
N ASP A 44 -8.04 -10.18 3.71
CA ASP A 44 -7.49 -10.10 5.07
C ASP A 44 -6.11 -10.75 5.15
N SER A 45 -5.28 -10.58 4.12
CA SER A 45 -3.95 -11.19 4.04
C SER A 45 -2.80 -10.21 4.25
N ALA A 46 -3.08 -8.93 4.57
CA ALA A 46 -2.04 -7.92 4.73
C ALA A 46 -1.15 -8.22 5.95
N THR A 47 0.15 -8.12 5.76
CA THR A 47 1.15 -8.35 6.81
C THR A 47 2.07 -7.16 6.96
N SER A 48 3.21 -7.13 6.25
CA SER A 48 4.22 -6.08 6.40
C SER A 48 4.43 -5.23 5.15
N GLN A 49 3.89 -5.64 4.01
CA GLN A 49 4.10 -4.90 2.76
C GLN A 49 3.14 -3.74 2.64
N PHE A 50 3.63 -2.65 2.10
CA PHE A 50 2.85 -1.44 1.87
C PHE A 50 3.23 -0.85 0.52
N PHE A 51 2.43 0.09 0.03
CA PHE A 51 2.78 0.84 -1.18
C PHE A 51 2.42 2.32 -1.02
N ILE A 52 3.11 3.15 -1.80
CA ILE A 52 2.85 4.58 -1.89
C ILE A 52 2.21 4.84 -3.25
N ASN A 53 1.06 5.50 -3.24
CA ASN A 53 0.38 5.89 -4.48
C ASN A 53 1.07 7.12 -5.07
N VAL A 54 1.65 6.98 -6.28
CA VAL A 54 2.27 8.10 -7.00
C VAL A 54 1.30 8.75 -7.99
N ALA A 55 0.07 8.25 -8.04
CA ALA A 55 -1.04 8.77 -8.83
C ALA A 55 -2.34 8.42 -8.13
N ASP A 56 -3.46 9.01 -8.58
CA ASP A 56 -4.78 8.64 -8.07
C ASP A 56 -5.14 7.26 -8.61
N ASN A 57 -5.37 6.30 -7.70
CA ASN A 57 -5.67 4.92 -8.04
C ASN A 57 -7.03 4.52 -7.48
N ALA A 58 -8.09 5.16 -7.96
CA ALA A 58 -9.45 4.94 -7.46
C ALA A 58 -9.90 3.48 -7.56
N PHE A 59 -9.36 2.72 -8.51
CA PHE A 59 -9.70 1.30 -8.67
C PHE A 59 -9.22 0.44 -7.48
N LEU A 60 -8.36 0.98 -6.62
CA LEU A 60 -7.90 0.30 -5.40
C LEU A 60 -8.77 0.63 -4.18
N ASP A 61 -9.75 1.53 -4.33
CA ASP A 61 -10.63 1.92 -3.24
C ASP A 61 -11.65 0.83 -2.92
N HIS A 62 -12.13 0.83 -1.67
CA HIS A 62 -13.17 -0.09 -1.24
C HIS A 62 -14.41 0.02 -2.14
N GLY A 63 -14.89 -1.12 -2.63
CA GLY A 63 -16.12 -1.18 -3.40
C GLY A 63 -15.99 -0.86 -4.89
N GLN A 64 -14.81 -0.53 -5.40
CA GLN A 64 -14.62 -0.26 -6.83
C GLN A 64 -14.45 -1.55 -7.63
N ARG A 65 -13.46 -2.34 -7.31
CA ARG A 65 -13.18 -3.61 -7.98
C ARG A 65 -13.36 -4.80 -7.02
N ASP A 66 -12.94 -4.63 -5.79
CA ASP A 66 -13.06 -5.62 -4.72
C ASP A 66 -13.18 -4.91 -3.38
N PHE A 67 -12.82 -5.55 -2.27
CA PHE A 67 -12.87 -4.91 -0.94
C PHE A 67 -11.94 -3.70 -0.87
N GLY A 68 -10.87 -3.68 -1.67
CA GLY A 68 -9.93 -2.58 -1.76
C GLY A 68 -8.69 -2.76 -0.92
N TYR A 69 -7.86 -1.71 -0.90
CA TYR A 69 -6.58 -1.66 -0.21
C TYR A 69 -6.64 -0.57 0.84
N ALA A 70 -6.37 -0.92 2.09
CA ALA A 70 -6.55 -0.02 3.23
C ALA A 70 -5.49 1.08 3.25
N VAL A 71 -5.92 2.33 3.08
CA VAL A 71 -5.08 3.51 3.25
C VAL A 71 -4.94 3.77 4.75
N PHE A 72 -3.70 3.95 5.22
CA PHE A 72 -3.44 4.21 6.64
C PHE A 72 -2.55 5.42 6.88
N GLY A 73 -2.08 6.10 5.85
CA GLY A 73 -1.20 7.24 6.00
C GLY A 73 -1.07 8.03 4.71
N LYS A 74 -0.27 9.11 4.78
CA LYS A 74 0.04 9.92 3.61
C LYS A 74 1.45 10.47 3.73
N VAL A 75 2.06 10.76 2.57
CA VAL A 75 3.36 11.42 2.50
C VAL A 75 3.16 12.90 2.79
N VAL A 76 3.85 13.41 3.79
CA VAL A 76 3.77 14.85 4.17
C VAL A 76 4.94 15.67 3.61
N LYS A 77 6.01 15.00 3.15
CA LYS A 77 7.18 15.65 2.58
C LYS A 77 7.97 14.63 1.76
N GLY A 78 8.60 15.06 0.66
CA GLY A 78 9.45 14.20 -0.16
C GLY A 78 8.73 13.44 -1.25
N MET A 79 7.53 13.86 -1.64
CA MET A 79 6.79 13.16 -2.70
C MET A 79 7.52 13.19 -4.04
N ASP A 80 8.34 14.20 -4.29
CA ASP A 80 9.21 14.28 -5.46
C ASP A 80 10.24 13.15 -5.50
N VAL A 81 10.75 12.73 -4.34
CA VAL A 81 11.65 11.58 -4.22
C VAL A 81 10.89 10.29 -4.54
N ALA A 82 9.67 10.14 -4.04
CA ALA A 82 8.83 8.99 -4.35
C ALA A 82 8.58 8.88 -5.86
N ASP A 83 8.28 9.99 -6.52
CA ASP A 83 8.10 10.02 -7.98
C ASP A 83 9.35 9.52 -8.71
N LYS A 84 10.52 9.96 -8.29
CA LYS A 84 11.79 9.54 -8.89
C LYS A 84 12.04 8.04 -8.72
N ILE A 85 11.77 7.50 -7.54
CA ILE A 85 11.93 6.06 -7.27
C ILE A 85 10.99 5.26 -8.18
N SER A 86 9.76 5.71 -8.36
CA SER A 86 8.76 5.00 -9.18
C SER A 86 9.14 4.92 -10.65
N GLN A 87 10.06 5.78 -11.11
CA GLN A 87 10.49 5.86 -12.51
C GLN A 87 11.74 5.02 -12.82
N VAL A 88 12.27 4.35 -11.82
CA VAL A 88 13.47 3.51 -11.99
C VAL A 88 13.13 2.20 -12.71
#